data_bb3ce27a31a0dfc8c8039adc7b68f5e6
#
_entry.id   bb3ce27a31a0dfc8c8039adc7b68f5e6
#
_cell.length_a   1.000
_cell.length_b   1.000
_cell.length_c   1.000
_cell.angle_alpha   90.00
_cell.angle_beta   90.00
_cell.angle_gamma   90.00
#
_symmetry.space_group_name_H-M   'P 1'
#
loop_
_entity.id
_entity.type
_entity.pdbx_description
1 polymer ?
#
loop_
_entity_poly.entity_id
_entity_poly.type
_entity_poly.pdbx_seq_one_letter_code
_entity_poly.pdbx_strand_id
1 'polypeptide(L)'
;DCILKINTSSQKNIGQIYFESKNTKDFKEEWIDKFLKDMQNKDIGIGILVTEALPKNFENDEGFQPRHGGKILIIPFDYSLIHTVVDSIRSKIIDTSRSEISVDVPRTMQNLYDHITGNAFQISVRTFHQNIKKMEKLIEKEKAFLEKNIADREMRLEEMKADFRDMLLGLTRQVGDALPDNLLEYDD
;
A
#
# COMPACT_ATOMS: atom_id res chain seq x y z
N ASP A 1 16.14 -11.15 -1.61
CA ASP A 1 16.64 -11.06 -0.22
C ASP A 1 17.50 -9.81 -0.07
N CYS A 2 17.31 -9.04 0.97
CA CYS A 2 18.13 -7.87 1.24
C CYS A 2 18.26 -7.60 2.76
N ILE A 3 19.25 -6.78 3.11
CA ILE A 3 19.46 -6.34 4.49
C ILE A 3 19.33 -4.82 4.52
N LEU A 4 18.37 -4.34 5.30
CA LEU A 4 18.22 -2.92 5.60
C LEU A 4 19.10 -2.59 6.81
N LYS A 5 20.07 -1.70 6.61
CA LYS A 5 20.93 -1.18 7.69
C LYS A 5 20.36 0.13 8.21
N ILE A 6 20.15 0.20 9.51
CA ILE A 6 19.61 1.38 10.19
C ILE A 6 20.75 2.26 10.66
N ASN A 7 20.70 3.52 10.24
CA ASN A 7 21.70 4.53 10.58
C ASN A 7 21.02 5.73 11.25
N THR A 8 21.75 6.42 12.12
CA THR A 8 21.43 7.77 12.59
C THR A 8 22.38 8.79 11.96
N SER A 9 22.18 10.06 12.24
CA SER A 9 23.13 11.11 11.81
C SER A 9 24.52 10.97 12.43
N SER A 10 24.62 10.35 13.61
CA SER A 10 25.85 10.20 14.39
C SER A 10 26.46 8.79 14.37
N GLN A 11 25.66 7.77 14.09
CA GLN A 11 26.08 6.36 14.16
C GLN A 11 25.60 5.57 12.94
N LYS A 12 26.47 4.71 12.41
CA LYS A 12 26.14 3.79 11.33
C LYS A 12 25.86 2.41 11.88
N ASN A 13 24.93 1.71 11.23
CA ASN A 13 24.61 0.29 11.48
C ASN A 13 24.19 0.01 12.95
N ILE A 14 23.31 0.84 13.50
CA ILE A 14 22.76 0.66 14.86
C ILE A 14 21.76 -0.49 14.95
N GLY A 15 21.32 -1.03 13.81
CA GLY A 15 20.46 -2.20 13.71
C GLY A 15 20.32 -2.64 12.26
N GLN A 16 19.84 -3.87 12.07
CA GLN A 16 19.63 -4.48 10.76
C GLN A 16 18.30 -5.23 10.73
N ILE A 17 17.61 -5.15 9.59
CA ILE A 17 16.41 -5.92 9.30
C ILE A 17 16.70 -6.78 8.07
N TYR A 18 16.46 -8.09 8.16
CA TYR A 18 16.60 -8.99 7.03
C TYR A 18 15.27 -9.18 6.32
N PHE A 19 15.28 -9.04 5.00
CA PHE A 19 14.08 -9.19 4.16
C PHE A 19 14.25 -10.40 3.24
N GLU A 20 13.16 -11.17 3.15
CA GLU A 20 12.97 -12.19 2.12
C GLU A 20 11.58 -12.01 1.50
N SER A 21 11.49 -12.21 0.17
CA SER A 21 10.23 -12.15 -0.56
C SER A 21 9.91 -13.50 -1.19
N LYS A 22 8.66 -13.93 -1.09
CA LYS A 22 8.14 -15.16 -1.69
C LYS A 22 6.93 -14.85 -2.55
N ASN A 23 7.09 -15.05 -3.86
CA ASN A 23 5.99 -14.96 -4.83
C ASN A 23 5.62 -16.37 -5.27
N THR A 24 4.76 -17.04 -4.51
CA THR A 24 4.32 -18.43 -4.75
C THR A 24 2.83 -18.55 -4.49
N LYS A 25 2.20 -19.61 -5.03
CA LYS A 25 0.76 -19.86 -4.85
C LYS A 25 0.40 -20.41 -3.47
N ASP A 26 1.34 -21.10 -2.82
CA ASP A 26 1.11 -21.77 -1.54
C ASP A 26 2.17 -21.35 -0.54
N PHE A 27 1.75 -21.10 0.71
CA PHE A 27 2.65 -20.85 1.84
C PHE A 27 3.24 -22.16 2.36
N LYS A 28 4.53 -22.16 2.69
CA LYS A 28 5.23 -23.30 3.26
C LYS A 28 5.89 -22.94 4.58
N GLU A 29 5.54 -23.66 5.66
CA GLU A 29 6.11 -23.43 7.00
C GLU A 29 7.64 -23.63 7.03
N GLU A 30 8.19 -24.51 6.21
CA GLU A 30 9.64 -24.72 6.08
C GLU A 30 10.45 -23.47 5.73
N TRP A 31 9.80 -22.47 5.13
CA TRP A 31 10.45 -21.18 4.84
C TRP A 31 10.81 -20.43 6.12
N ILE A 32 9.98 -20.53 7.15
CA ILE A 32 10.21 -19.89 8.44
C ILE A 32 11.46 -20.43 9.11
N ASP A 33 11.61 -21.75 9.12
CA ASP A 33 12.78 -22.40 9.70
C ASP A 33 14.08 -22.06 8.95
N LYS A 34 14.00 -22.05 7.60
CA LYS A 34 15.13 -21.64 6.77
C LYS A 34 15.49 -20.19 7.00
N PHE A 35 14.48 -19.30 7.00
CA PHE A 35 14.66 -17.87 7.19
C PHE A 35 15.28 -17.57 8.56
N LEU A 36 14.84 -18.27 9.61
CA LEU A 36 15.42 -18.15 10.94
C LEU A 36 16.91 -18.54 10.97
N LYS A 37 17.27 -19.64 10.29
CA LYS A 37 18.67 -20.08 10.16
C LYS A 37 19.50 -19.05 9.41
N ASP A 38 18.97 -18.48 8.34
CA ASP A 38 19.68 -17.47 7.55
C ASP A 38 19.88 -16.17 8.35
N MET A 39 18.92 -15.78 9.19
CA MET A 39 19.07 -14.68 10.14
C MET A 39 20.16 -14.95 11.17
N GLN A 40 20.16 -16.15 11.76
CA GLN A 40 21.19 -16.56 12.74
C GLN A 40 22.59 -16.54 12.13
N ASN A 41 22.76 -17.08 10.91
CA ASN A 41 24.03 -17.09 10.19
C ASN A 41 24.56 -15.67 9.88
N LYS A 42 23.66 -14.69 9.77
CA LYS A 42 23.98 -13.29 9.50
C LYS A 42 24.04 -12.42 10.76
N ASP A 43 23.80 -13.00 11.94
CA ASP A 43 23.68 -12.29 13.23
C ASP A 43 22.65 -11.13 13.17
N ILE A 44 21.49 -11.40 12.58
CA ILE A 44 20.40 -10.43 12.47
C ILE A 44 19.23 -10.87 13.35
N GLY A 45 18.82 -9.99 14.26
CA GLY A 45 17.80 -10.31 15.27
C GLY A 45 16.37 -10.23 14.75
N ILE A 46 16.06 -9.46 13.68
CA ILE A 46 14.72 -9.29 13.16
C ILE A 46 14.67 -9.51 11.65
N GLY A 47 13.65 -10.24 11.19
CA GLY A 47 13.41 -10.53 9.78
C GLY A 47 11.98 -10.25 9.37
N ILE A 48 11.79 -9.85 8.13
CA ILE A 48 10.50 -9.63 7.49
C ILE A 48 10.39 -10.55 6.28
N LEU A 49 9.41 -11.44 6.31
CA LEU A 49 9.04 -12.29 5.19
C LEU A 49 7.82 -11.71 4.50
N VAL A 50 8.02 -11.18 3.30
CA VAL A 50 6.95 -10.64 2.45
C VAL A 50 6.46 -11.74 1.53
N THR A 51 5.15 -12.01 1.50
CA THR A 51 4.60 -13.11 0.70
C THR A 51 3.17 -12.83 0.23
N GLU A 52 2.83 -13.28 -0.99
CA GLU A 52 1.44 -13.29 -1.46
C GLU A 52 0.63 -14.45 -0.86
N ALA A 53 1.26 -15.62 -0.76
CA ALA A 53 0.63 -16.77 -0.14
C ALA A 53 0.79 -16.68 1.38
N LEU A 54 -0.30 -16.46 2.09
CA LEU A 54 -0.32 -16.31 3.53
C LEU A 54 -0.54 -17.65 4.26
N PRO A 55 -0.06 -17.81 5.50
CA PRO A 55 -0.36 -18.97 6.32
C PRO A 55 -1.87 -19.18 6.49
N LYS A 56 -2.34 -20.42 6.64
CA LYS A 56 -3.77 -20.72 6.83
C LYS A 56 -4.40 -20.05 8.05
N ASN A 57 -3.61 -19.79 9.07
CA ASN A 57 -4.01 -19.13 10.31
C ASN A 57 -3.69 -17.62 10.30
N PHE A 58 -3.44 -17.04 9.14
CA PHE A 58 -3.24 -15.60 9.00
C PHE A 58 -4.60 -14.90 9.03
N GLU A 59 -4.79 -14.00 9.98
CA GLU A 59 -5.99 -13.18 10.05
C GLU A 59 -5.82 -11.95 9.15
N ASN A 60 -6.61 -11.86 8.08
CA ASN A 60 -6.50 -10.80 7.07
C ASN A 60 -6.60 -9.37 7.63
N ASP A 61 -7.23 -9.21 8.78
CA ASP A 61 -7.39 -7.92 9.44
C ASP A 61 -6.20 -7.52 10.31
N GLU A 62 -5.28 -8.43 10.61
CA GLU A 62 -4.13 -8.14 11.47
C GLU A 62 -3.02 -7.38 10.75
N GLY A 63 -2.96 -7.49 9.42
CA GLY A 63 -1.96 -6.82 8.59
C GLY A 63 -0.60 -7.52 8.59
N PHE A 64 -0.16 -8.13 9.70
CA PHE A 64 1.05 -8.94 9.77
C PHE A 64 0.93 -10.02 10.84
N GLN A 65 1.74 -11.07 10.73
CA GLN A 65 1.77 -12.16 11.70
C GLN A 65 3.17 -12.34 12.28
N PRO A 66 3.38 -12.16 13.61
CA PRO A 66 4.65 -12.45 14.25
C PRO A 66 4.87 -13.96 14.42
N ARG A 67 6.12 -14.39 14.25
CA ARG A 67 6.60 -15.75 14.51
C ARG A 67 7.85 -15.70 15.38
N HIS A 68 8.13 -16.79 16.06
CA HIS A 68 9.31 -16.93 16.96
C HIS A 68 9.45 -15.77 17.95
N GLY A 69 8.34 -15.38 18.62
CA GLY A 69 8.37 -14.31 19.60
C GLY A 69 8.66 -12.92 19.02
N GLY A 70 8.26 -12.66 17.78
CA GLY A 70 8.46 -11.36 17.11
C GLY A 70 9.77 -11.24 16.32
N LYS A 71 10.62 -12.28 16.31
CA LYS A 71 11.85 -12.28 15.50
C LYS A 71 11.58 -12.26 14.01
N ILE A 72 10.48 -12.88 13.58
CA ILE A 72 10.06 -12.95 12.17
C ILE A 72 8.67 -12.35 12.06
N LEU A 73 8.47 -11.45 11.11
CA LEU A 73 7.18 -10.89 10.77
C LEU A 73 6.79 -11.37 9.36
N ILE A 74 5.64 -12.03 9.24
CA ILE A 74 5.05 -12.38 7.95
C ILE A 74 4.12 -11.25 7.56
N ILE A 75 4.35 -10.65 6.38
CA ILE A 75 3.60 -9.50 5.89
C ILE A 75 3.10 -9.82 4.47
N PRO A 76 1.81 -9.59 4.15
CA PRO A 76 1.33 -9.68 2.78
C PRO A 76 2.04 -8.68 1.87
N PHE A 77 2.00 -8.91 0.56
CA PHE A 77 2.59 -8.00 -0.42
C PHE A 77 1.74 -6.72 -0.54
N ASP A 78 1.85 -5.88 0.48
CA ASP A 78 1.21 -4.56 0.58
C ASP A 78 2.28 -3.52 0.92
N TYR A 79 2.57 -2.65 -0.04
CA TYR A 79 3.64 -1.67 0.09
C TYR A 79 3.45 -0.72 1.27
N SER A 80 2.23 -0.23 1.47
CA SER A 80 1.90 0.72 2.54
C SER A 80 2.07 0.08 3.92
N LEU A 81 1.66 -1.18 4.04
CA LEU A 81 1.79 -1.95 5.26
C LEU A 81 3.25 -2.27 5.58
N ILE A 82 4.02 -2.72 4.59
CA ILE A 82 5.45 -2.99 4.73
C ILE A 82 6.17 -1.73 5.21
N HIS A 83 5.93 -0.59 4.56
CA HIS A 83 6.53 0.70 4.93
C HIS A 83 6.21 1.08 6.37
N THR A 84 4.95 0.99 6.78
CA THR A 84 4.49 1.32 8.13
C THR A 84 5.17 0.47 9.19
N VAL A 85 5.23 -0.85 8.98
CA VAL A 85 5.87 -1.79 9.91
C VAL A 85 7.37 -1.52 10.00
N VAL A 86 8.03 -1.34 8.87
CA VAL A 86 9.48 -1.06 8.80
C VAL A 86 9.83 0.24 9.50
N ASP A 87 9.08 1.31 9.26
CA ASP A 87 9.32 2.62 9.88
C ASP A 87 9.14 2.57 11.40
N SER A 88 8.13 1.82 11.87
CA SER A 88 7.90 1.64 13.30
C SER A 88 9.04 0.88 13.97
N ILE A 89 9.51 -0.21 13.37
CA ILE A 89 10.66 -0.98 13.86
C ILE A 89 11.93 -0.11 13.86
N ARG A 90 12.16 0.61 12.77
CA ARG A 90 13.29 1.52 12.64
C ARG A 90 13.28 2.61 13.73
N SER A 91 12.14 3.26 13.94
CA SER A 91 11.99 4.28 14.98
C SER A 91 12.28 3.73 16.36
N LYS A 92 11.77 2.53 16.67
CA LYS A 92 12.03 1.87 17.96
C LYS A 92 13.50 1.55 18.16
N ILE A 93 14.21 1.05 17.14
CA ILE A 93 15.65 0.77 17.20
C ILE A 93 16.43 2.07 17.45
N ILE A 94 16.06 3.18 16.77
CA ILE A 94 16.71 4.48 16.95
C ILE A 94 16.47 5.01 18.37
N ASP A 95 15.25 4.95 18.89
CA ASP A 95 14.90 5.45 20.21
C ASP A 95 15.60 4.67 21.31
N THR A 96 15.67 3.34 21.16
CA THR A 96 16.40 2.51 22.12
C THR A 96 17.91 2.80 22.07
N SER A 97 18.49 2.99 20.89
CA SER A 97 19.92 3.33 20.77
C SER A 97 20.28 4.69 21.37
N ARG A 98 19.31 5.62 21.47
CA ARG A 98 19.52 6.93 22.11
C ARG A 98 19.40 6.88 23.62
N SER A 99 18.57 5.97 24.16
CA SER A 99 18.31 5.87 25.60
C SER A 99 19.40 5.16 26.38
N GLU A 100 20.25 4.40 25.73
CA GLU A 100 21.25 3.55 26.36
C GLU A 100 22.67 4.05 26.04
N ILE A 101 23.33 4.63 27.03
CA ILE A 101 24.78 4.98 26.98
C ILE A 101 25.63 3.70 27.02
N SER A 102 25.06 2.55 27.43
CA SER A 102 25.67 1.22 27.35
C SER A 102 24.70 0.25 26.69
N VAL A 103 25.00 -0.13 25.43
CA VAL A 103 24.14 -0.99 24.62
C VAL A 103 24.24 -2.43 25.15
N ASP A 104 23.27 -2.84 25.95
CA ASP A 104 22.95 -4.25 26.17
C ASP A 104 22.09 -4.73 24.99
N VAL A 105 22.73 -5.24 23.94
CA VAL A 105 22.08 -5.70 22.69
C VAL A 105 20.96 -6.72 22.96
N PRO A 106 21.11 -7.73 23.85
CA PRO A 106 20.03 -8.65 24.19
C PRO A 106 18.80 -7.95 24.75
N ARG A 107 18.95 -6.96 25.61
CA ARG A 107 17.84 -6.21 26.22
C ARG A 107 17.13 -5.31 25.20
N THR A 108 17.88 -4.69 24.31
CA THR A 108 17.34 -3.88 23.21
C THR A 108 16.46 -4.72 22.28
N MET A 109 16.93 -5.90 21.92
CA MET A 109 16.16 -6.82 21.07
C MET A 109 14.92 -7.36 21.78
N GLN A 110 15.00 -7.67 23.08
CA GLN A 110 13.81 -8.09 23.85
C GLN A 110 12.77 -6.98 23.88
N ASN A 111 13.15 -5.75 24.20
CA ASN A 111 12.25 -4.59 24.19
C ASN A 111 11.59 -4.37 22.82
N LEU A 112 12.31 -4.63 21.72
CA LEU A 112 11.76 -4.55 20.36
C LEU A 112 10.71 -5.66 20.12
N TYR A 113 11.02 -6.89 20.52
CA TYR A 113 10.08 -8.01 20.38
C TYR A 113 8.81 -7.79 21.20
N ASP A 114 8.95 -7.34 22.45
CA ASP A 114 7.81 -7.01 23.32
C ASP A 114 6.96 -5.89 22.72
N HIS A 115 7.59 -4.90 22.09
CA HIS A 115 6.87 -3.84 21.37
C HIS A 115 6.09 -4.39 20.18
N ILE A 116 6.72 -5.17 19.32
CA ILE A 116 6.12 -5.70 18.08
C ILE A 116 4.99 -6.71 18.39
N THR A 117 5.19 -7.55 19.41
CA THR A 117 4.19 -8.52 19.84
C THR A 117 3.15 -7.91 20.78
N GLY A 118 3.38 -6.69 21.25
CA GLY A 118 2.49 -5.96 22.15
C GLY A 118 1.17 -5.59 21.46
N ASN A 119 0.08 -5.72 22.22
CA ASN A 119 -1.28 -5.49 21.71
C ASN A 119 -1.48 -4.08 21.13
N ALA A 120 -0.86 -3.06 21.74
CA ALA A 120 -0.96 -1.67 21.28
C ALA A 120 -0.40 -1.48 19.85
N PHE A 121 0.75 -2.07 19.56
CA PHE A 121 1.36 -2.01 18.23
C PHE A 121 0.51 -2.75 17.20
N GLN A 122 0.08 -3.96 17.51
CA GLN A 122 -0.76 -4.77 16.64
C GLN A 122 -2.09 -4.07 16.32
N ILE A 123 -2.76 -3.48 17.32
CA ILE A 123 -4.00 -2.69 17.11
C ILE A 123 -3.72 -1.50 16.21
N SER A 124 -2.63 -0.77 16.41
CA SER A 124 -2.29 0.41 15.60
C SER A 124 -2.08 0.03 14.14
N VAL A 125 -1.32 -1.02 13.86
CA VAL A 125 -1.07 -1.52 12.49
C VAL A 125 -2.36 -2.01 11.85
N ARG A 126 -3.18 -2.78 12.57
CA ARG A 126 -4.49 -3.25 12.10
C ARG A 126 -5.40 -2.08 11.73
N THR A 127 -5.53 -1.10 12.62
CA THR A 127 -6.39 0.08 12.40
C THR A 127 -5.92 0.87 11.16
N PHE A 128 -4.61 1.07 11.04
CA PHE A 128 -4.03 1.76 9.89
C PHE A 128 -4.34 1.02 8.57
N HIS A 129 -4.09 -0.29 8.54
CA HIS A 129 -4.38 -1.12 7.37
C HIS A 129 -5.87 -1.09 6.98
N GLN A 130 -6.77 -1.20 7.95
CA GLN A 130 -8.22 -1.10 7.70
C GLN A 130 -8.63 0.27 7.18
N ASN A 131 -8.02 1.35 7.66
CA ASN A 131 -8.31 2.70 7.18
C ASN A 131 -7.83 2.91 5.74
N ILE A 132 -6.65 2.39 5.38
CA ILE A 132 -6.18 2.41 3.98
C ILE A 132 -7.16 1.68 3.08
N LYS A 133 -7.55 0.44 3.41
CA LYS A 133 -8.52 -0.33 2.62
C LYS A 133 -9.88 0.37 2.46
N LYS A 134 -10.35 1.07 3.51
CA LYS A 134 -11.57 1.88 3.42
C LYS A 134 -11.40 3.04 2.44
N MET A 135 -10.26 3.72 2.50
CA MET A 135 -9.99 4.87 1.62
C MET A 135 -9.87 4.42 0.15
N GLU A 136 -9.17 3.32 -0.12
CA GLU A 136 -9.09 2.73 -1.47
C GLU A 136 -10.48 2.45 -2.05
N LYS A 137 -11.36 1.80 -1.26
CA LYS A 137 -12.76 1.54 -1.69
C LYS A 137 -13.57 2.81 -1.93
N LEU A 138 -13.32 3.88 -1.18
CA LEU A 138 -13.97 5.18 -1.41
C LEU A 138 -13.49 5.80 -2.72
N ILE A 139 -12.19 5.79 -2.97
CA ILE A 139 -11.60 6.28 -4.22
C ILE A 139 -12.14 5.53 -5.43
N GLU A 140 -12.26 4.19 -5.35
CA GLU A 140 -12.86 3.40 -6.44
C GLU A 140 -14.32 3.80 -6.72
N LYS A 141 -15.11 4.00 -5.66
CA LYS A 141 -16.50 4.46 -5.81
C LYS A 141 -16.61 5.87 -6.43
N GLU A 142 -15.74 6.78 -6.02
CA GLU A 142 -15.69 8.13 -6.57
C GLU A 142 -15.28 8.12 -8.05
N LYS A 143 -14.29 7.31 -8.42
CA LYS A 143 -13.88 7.14 -9.83
C LYS A 143 -15.05 6.63 -10.67
N ALA A 144 -15.72 5.57 -10.25
CA ALA A 144 -16.86 5.01 -10.97
C ALA A 144 -18.01 6.02 -11.10
N PHE A 145 -18.27 6.81 -10.05
CA PHE A 145 -19.26 7.89 -10.08
C PHE A 145 -18.89 8.99 -11.07
N LEU A 146 -17.63 9.42 -11.09
CA LEU A 146 -17.13 10.43 -12.02
C LEU A 146 -17.19 9.95 -13.46
N GLU A 147 -16.77 8.73 -13.73
CA GLU A 147 -16.83 8.10 -15.06
C GLU A 147 -18.28 8.08 -15.59
N LYS A 148 -19.24 7.67 -14.75
CA LYS A 148 -20.65 7.71 -15.12
C LYS A 148 -21.14 9.12 -15.42
N ASN A 149 -20.79 10.10 -14.58
CA ASN A 149 -21.19 11.49 -14.80
C ASN A 149 -20.61 12.09 -16.08
N ILE A 150 -19.38 11.73 -16.42
CA ILE A 150 -18.74 12.15 -17.67
C ILE A 150 -19.50 11.55 -18.85
N ALA A 151 -19.75 10.24 -18.85
CA ALA A 151 -20.51 9.56 -19.89
C ALA A 151 -21.91 10.14 -20.09
N ASP A 152 -22.64 10.43 -18.98
CA ASP A 152 -23.97 11.07 -19.04
C ASP A 152 -23.90 12.47 -19.66
N ARG A 153 -22.83 13.23 -19.39
CA ARG A 153 -22.65 14.58 -19.97
C ARG A 153 -22.27 14.51 -21.45
N GLU A 154 -21.40 13.58 -21.82
CA GLU A 154 -21.03 13.35 -23.23
C GLU A 154 -22.26 12.96 -24.05
N MET A 155 -23.09 12.05 -23.55
CA MET A 155 -24.33 11.67 -24.19
C MET A 155 -25.26 12.87 -24.41
N ARG A 156 -25.48 13.71 -23.38
CA ARG A 156 -26.29 14.92 -23.49
C ARG A 156 -25.72 15.92 -24.48
N LEU A 157 -24.40 16.05 -24.54
CA LEU A 157 -23.74 16.92 -25.51
C LEU A 157 -24.00 16.45 -26.94
N GLU A 158 -23.94 15.15 -27.19
CA GLU A 158 -24.25 14.61 -28.53
C GLU A 158 -25.74 14.76 -28.87
N GLU A 159 -26.65 14.59 -27.93
CA GLU A 159 -28.10 14.89 -28.12
C GLU A 159 -28.29 16.36 -28.48
N MET A 160 -27.67 17.30 -27.77
CA MET A 160 -27.76 18.73 -28.06
C MET A 160 -27.21 19.09 -29.44
N LYS A 161 -26.08 18.46 -29.82
CA LYS A 161 -25.52 18.64 -31.18
C LYS A 161 -26.44 18.10 -32.28
N ALA A 162 -27.13 16.99 -32.03
CA ALA A 162 -28.11 16.43 -32.96
C ALA A 162 -29.30 17.33 -33.10
N ASP A 163 -29.90 17.78 -32.00
CA ASP A 163 -31.03 18.71 -31.97
C ASP A 163 -30.69 20.03 -32.72
N PHE A 164 -29.50 20.55 -32.50
CA PHE A 164 -29.05 21.77 -33.18
C PHE A 164 -28.90 21.55 -34.70
N ARG A 165 -28.36 20.42 -35.14
CA ARG A 165 -28.26 20.05 -36.56
C ARG A 165 -29.65 19.94 -37.19
N ASP A 166 -30.61 19.30 -36.51
CA ASP A 166 -31.95 19.14 -36.97
C ASP A 166 -32.71 20.51 -37.10
N MET A 167 -32.46 21.39 -36.12
CA MET A 167 -32.96 22.76 -36.17
C MET A 167 -32.43 23.52 -37.37
N LEU A 168 -31.10 23.46 -37.65
CA LEU A 168 -30.45 24.09 -38.79
C LEU A 168 -31.04 23.55 -40.11
N LEU A 169 -31.15 22.22 -40.24
CA LEU A 169 -31.78 21.59 -41.42
C LEU A 169 -33.21 22.02 -41.63
N GLY A 170 -33.99 22.20 -40.54
CA GLY A 170 -35.33 22.74 -40.57
C GLY A 170 -35.39 24.17 -41.11
N LEU A 171 -34.46 25.03 -40.66
CA LEU A 171 -34.33 26.41 -41.14
C LEU A 171 -33.92 26.45 -42.60
N THR A 172 -32.94 25.66 -43.03
CA THR A 172 -32.51 25.59 -44.46
C THR A 172 -33.67 25.20 -45.39
N ARG A 173 -34.53 24.29 -44.98
CA ARG A 173 -35.74 23.90 -45.74
C ARG A 173 -36.76 25.02 -45.89
N GLN A 174 -36.86 25.92 -44.90
CA GLN A 174 -37.83 27.02 -44.91
C GLN A 174 -37.34 28.26 -45.63
N VAL A 175 -36.06 28.57 -45.55
CA VAL A 175 -35.46 29.83 -46.03
C VAL A 175 -34.72 29.64 -47.35
N GLY A 176 -34.45 28.41 -47.80
CA GLY A 176 -33.68 28.09 -49.01
C GLY A 176 -32.23 28.59 -48.93
N ASP A 177 -31.63 28.95 -50.09
CA ASP A 177 -30.25 29.36 -50.21
C ASP A 177 -29.93 30.74 -49.57
N ALA A 178 -30.78 31.28 -48.74
CA ALA A 178 -30.60 32.58 -48.09
C ALA A 178 -29.79 32.49 -46.77
N LEU A 179 -29.41 31.29 -46.33
CA LEU A 179 -28.56 31.11 -45.14
C LEU A 179 -27.08 31.26 -45.51
N PRO A 180 -26.28 32.00 -44.72
CA PRO A 180 -24.83 32.10 -44.94
C PRO A 180 -24.15 30.73 -44.78
N ASP A 181 -23.24 30.36 -45.70
CA ASP A 181 -22.52 29.07 -45.72
C ASP A 181 -21.75 28.78 -44.42
N ASN A 182 -21.31 29.83 -43.73
CA ASN A 182 -20.56 29.71 -42.48
C ASN A 182 -21.36 29.30 -41.24
N LEU A 183 -22.71 29.22 -41.33
CA LEU A 183 -23.57 28.71 -40.26
C LEU A 183 -23.57 27.17 -40.15
N LEU A 184 -23.10 26.49 -41.20
CA LEU A 184 -23.06 25.03 -41.29
C LEU A 184 -21.67 24.43 -40.98
N GLU A 185 -20.63 25.29 -40.95
CA GLU A 185 -19.27 24.90 -40.57
C GLU A 185 -19.08 25.06 -39.08
N TYR A 186 -19.34 24.01 -38.31
CA TYR A 186 -18.83 23.89 -36.97
C TYR A 186 -17.46 23.22 -37.05
N ASP A 187 -16.39 23.98 -36.80
CA ASP A 187 -15.06 23.42 -36.57
C ASP A 187 -15.12 22.46 -35.35
N ASP A 188 -14.62 21.23 -35.54
CA ASP A 188 -14.45 20.21 -34.51
C ASP A 188 -13.40 20.63 -33.45
#